data_38f941caa90bf2f240de963e52b1f6b2
#
_entry.id   38f941caa90bf2f240de963e52b1f6b2
#
_cell.length_a   1.000
_cell.length_b   1.000
_cell.length_c   1.000
_cell.angle_alpha   90.00
_cell.angle_beta   90.00
_cell.angle_gamma   90.00
#
_symmetry.space_group_name_H-M   'P 1'
#
loop_
_entity.id
_entity.type
_entity.pdbx_description
1 polymer ?
#
loop_
_entity_poly.entity_id
_entity_poly.type
_entity_poly.pdbx_seq_one_letter_code
_entity_poly.pdbx_strand_id
1 'polypeptide(L)'
;HDIGDAIRAGLITENDLPHKTTALLGRTHSDRINTLVIDVIDQSWTASGFEKGQASSVISLSEDILEAMNELRDFLFERVYENVSTKPESLRAQEVIRTLYQRFTENPDRFPNGFFVDGTDIRRAALDYIAGMTDLFALRMAEGS
;
A
#
# COMPACT_ATOMS: atom_id res chain seq x y z
N HIS A 1 4.01 3.73 -9.56
CA HIS A 1 3.38 5.05 -9.39
C HIS A 1 4.19 5.92 -8.42
N ASP A 2 4.45 5.47 -7.21
CA ASP A 2 5.10 6.22 -6.13
C ASP A 2 6.48 6.78 -6.52
N ILE A 3 7.28 6.04 -7.30
CA ILE A 3 8.56 6.52 -7.83
C ILE A 3 8.34 7.76 -8.72
N GLY A 4 7.40 7.68 -9.64
CA GLY A 4 7.10 8.80 -10.54
C GLY A 4 6.57 10.02 -9.79
N ASP A 5 5.74 9.80 -8.78
CA ASP A 5 5.22 10.86 -7.92
C ASP A 5 6.32 11.49 -7.07
N ALA A 6 7.20 10.69 -6.49
CA ALA A 6 8.35 11.18 -5.72
C ALA A 6 9.33 11.99 -6.57
N ILE A 7 9.58 11.59 -7.82
CA ILE A 7 10.42 12.35 -8.77
C ILE A 7 9.73 13.68 -9.12
N ARG A 8 8.45 13.67 -9.45
CA ARG A 8 7.69 14.91 -9.74
C ARG A 8 7.65 15.86 -8.54
N ALA A 9 7.58 15.31 -7.34
CA ALA A 9 7.62 16.10 -6.10
C ALA A 9 9.04 16.58 -5.72
N GLY A 10 10.09 16.19 -6.48
CA GLY A 10 11.48 16.55 -6.20
C GLY A 10 12.04 15.88 -4.93
N LEU A 11 11.44 14.79 -4.46
CA LEU A 11 11.91 14.05 -3.29
C LEU A 11 13.11 13.16 -3.61
N ILE A 12 13.13 12.60 -4.81
CA ILE A 12 14.21 11.77 -5.35
C ILE A 12 14.42 12.08 -6.84
N THR A 13 15.51 11.60 -7.40
CA THR A 13 15.80 11.60 -8.84
C THR A 13 15.92 10.15 -9.34
N GLU A 14 15.89 9.95 -10.66
CA GLU A 14 16.12 8.61 -11.22
C GLU A 14 17.49 8.03 -10.85
N ASN A 15 18.50 8.88 -10.67
CA ASN A 15 19.85 8.48 -10.30
C ASN A 15 19.97 8.04 -8.83
N ASP A 16 19.01 8.39 -7.99
CA ASP A 16 18.98 7.96 -6.58
C ASP A 16 18.50 6.52 -6.44
N LEU A 17 17.81 5.97 -7.46
CA LEU A 17 17.31 4.61 -7.40
C LEU A 17 18.45 3.59 -7.33
N PRO A 18 18.30 2.52 -6.52
CA PRO A 18 19.35 1.51 -6.40
C PRO A 18 19.72 0.90 -7.75
N HIS A 19 20.99 0.85 -8.07
CA HIS A 19 21.48 0.38 -9.38
C HIS A 19 21.11 -1.08 -9.65
N LYS A 20 21.19 -1.95 -8.65
CA LYS A 20 20.79 -3.36 -8.75
C LYS A 20 19.31 -3.48 -9.13
N THR A 21 18.47 -2.72 -8.45
CA THR A 21 17.02 -2.69 -8.69
C THR A 21 16.69 -2.22 -10.10
N THR A 22 17.31 -1.12 -10.56
CA THR A 22 17.09 -0.59 -11.91
C THR A 22 17.62 -1.53 -13.01
N ALA A 23 18.70 -2.25 -12.74
CA ALA A 23 19.26 -3.22 -13.69
C ALA A 23 18.37 -4.46 -13.84
N LEU A 24 17.81 -4.97 -12.75
CA LEU A 24 16.99 -6.18 -12.74
C LEU A 24 15.52 -5.90 -13.09
N LEU A 25 14.92 -4.90 -12.46
CA LEU A 25 13.50 -4.62 -12.64
C LEU A 25 13.19 -3.74 -13.87
N GLY A 26 14.16 -2.96 -14.32
CA GLY A 26 13.98 -2.02 -15.44
C GLY A 26 13.93 -0.56 -15.00
N ARG A 27 14.08 0.34 -15.97
CA ARG A 27 14.16 1.79 -15.72
C ARG A 27 12.83 2.48 -15.74
N THR A 28 11.92 2.05 -16.61
CA THR A 28 10.60 2.67 -16.72
C THR A 28 9.57 1.95 -15.86
N HIS A 29 8.46 2.61 -15.61
CA HIS A 29 7.31 2.00 -14.92
C HIS A 29 6.83 0.74 -15.65
N SER A 30 6.74 0.81 -16.99
CA SER A 30 6.29 -0.32 -17.81
C SER A 30 7.28 -1.48 -17.77
N ASP A 31 8.58 -1.22 -17.80
CA ASP A 31 9.60 -2.27 -17.71
C ASP A 31 9.48 -3.01 -16.38
N ARG A 32 9.36 -2.28 -15.27
CA ARG A 32 9.23 -2.87 -13.94
C ARG A 32 8.00 -3.78 -13.83
N ILE A 33 6.85 -3.30 -14.30
CA ILE A 33 5.62 -4.10 -14.29
C ILE A 33 5.80 -5.34 -15.15
N ASN A 34 6.34 -5.19 -16.37
CA ASN A 34 6.55 -6.31 -17.27
C ASN A 34 7.49 -7.37 -16.67
N THR A 35 8.61 -6.95 -16.07
CA THR A 35 9.54 -7.85 -15.40
C THR A 35 8.87 -8.62 -14.27
N LEU A 36 8.15 -7.93 -13.39
CA LEU A 36 7.47 -8.56 -12.25
C LEU A 36 6.36 -9.52 -12.69
N VAL A 37 5.58 -9.16 -13.72
CA VAL A 37 4.50 -10.02 -14.24
C VAL A 37 5.06 -11.27 -14.88
N ILE A 38 6.10 -11.15 -15.71
CA ILE A 38 6.73 -12.31 -16.35
C ILE A 38 7.33 -13.24 -15.29
N ASP A 39 8.08 -12.69 -14.34
CA ASP A 39 8.72 -13.49 -13.29
C ASP A 39 7.70 -14.23 -12.42
N VAL A 40 6.64 -13.55 -11.98
CA VAL A 40 5.56 -14.20 -11.22
C VAL A 40 4.90 -15.34 -12.02
N ILE A 41 4.66 -15.14 -13.30
CA ILE A 41 4.07 -16.19 -14.16
C ILE A 41 5.03 -17.37 -14.27
N ASP A 42 6.29 -17.12 -14.57
CA ASP A 42 7.29 -18.17 -14.76
C ASP A 42 7.54 -18.97 -13.48
N GLN A 43 7.70 -18.29 -12.34
CA GLN A 43 7.92 -18.93 -11.05
C GLN A 43 6.68 -19.66 -10.50
N SER A 44 5.50 -19.21 -10.89
CA SER A 44 4.23 -19.76 -10.37
C SER A 44 3.51 -20.66 -11.38
N TRP A 45 4.12 -20.97 -12.54
CA TRP A 45 3.45 -21.72 -13.60
C TRP A 45 2.94 -23.09 -13.13
N THR A 46 3.73 -23.78 -12.32
CA THR A 46 3.36 -25.08 -11.73
C THR A 46 2.18 -24.97 -10.76
N ALA A 47 1.98 -23.81 -10.12
CA ALA A 47 0.84 -23.56 -9.23
C ALA A 47 -0.48 -23.45 -9.99
N SER A 48 -0.45 -23.19 -11.30
CA SER A 48 -1.64 -23.11 -12.16
C SER A 48 -2.33 -24.47 -12.37
N GLY A 49 -1.61 -25.58 -12.11
CA GLY A 49 -2.10 -26.93 -12.35
C GLY A 49 -2.13 -27.34 -13.82
N PHE A 50 -1.62 -26.52 -14.76
CA PHE A 50 -1.56 -26.87 -16.18
C PHE A 50 -0.51 -27.94 -16.50
N GLU A 51 0.55 -28.04 -15.68
CA GLU A 51 1.55 -29.10 -15.85
C GLU A 51 1.18 -30.36 -15.06
N LYS A 52 1.19 -31.51 -15.73
CA LYS A 52 0.99 -32.81 -15.09
C LYS A 52 2.27 -33.18 -14.32
N GLY A 53 2.26 -33.02 -13.05
CA GLY A 53 3.38 -33.30 -12.16
C GLY A 53 3.14 -32.73 -10.78
N GLN A 54 4.16 -32.49 -10.02
CA GLN A 54 4.07 -31.93 -8.69
C GLN A 54 3.53 -30.50 -8.77
N ALA A 55 2.26 -30.31 -8.49
CA ALA A 55 1.65 -29.00 -8.36
C ALA A 55 2.25 -28.29 -7.13
N SER A 56 3.06 -27.26 -7.35
CA SER A 56 3.36 -26.30 -6.31
C SER A 56 2.14 -25.41 -6.14
N SER A 57 1.58 -25.35 -4.94
CA SER A 57 0.46 -24.44 -4.64
C SER A 57 0.94 -23.02 -4.25
N VAL A 58 2.17 -22.70 -4.52
CA VAL A 58 2.82 -21.44 -4.07
C VAL A 58 2.97 -20.49 -5.25
N ILE A 59 2.41 -19.31 -5.10
CA ILE A 59 2.69 -18.15 -5.96
C ILE A 59 3.94 -17.47 -5.42
N SER A 60 4.94 -17.28 -6.27
CA SER A 60 6.25 -16.76 -5.86
C SER A 60 6.89 -15.87 -6.95
N LEU A 61 7.90 -15.15 -6.54
CA LEU A 61 8.89 -14.50 -7.40
C LEU A 61 10.21 -15.27 -7.31
N SER A 62 11.07 -15.11 -8.31
CA SER A 62 12.45 -15.56 -8.20
C SER A 62 13.18 -14.80 -7.10
N GLU A 63 14.20 -15.43 -6.53
CA GLU A 63 14.94 -14.86 -5.40
C GLU A 63 15.56 -13.50 -5.74
N ASP A 64 16.17 -13.38 -6.92
CA ASP A 64 16.80 -12.13 -7.38
C ASP A 64 15.80 -10.98 -7.56
N ILE A 65 14.63 -11.27 -8.13
CA ILE A 65 13.57 -10.28 -8.33
C ILE A 65 12.94 -9.89 -7.00
N LEU A 66 12.72 -10.84 -6.10
CA LEU A 66 12.21 -10.58 -4.76
C LEU A 66 13.18 -9.70 -3.95
N GLU A 67 14.48 -9.98 -4.03
CA GLU A 67 15.51 -9.17 -3.37
C GLU A 67 15.53 -7.74 -3.93
N ALA A 68 15.53 -7.59 -5.26
CA ALA A 68 15.50 -6.28 -5.89
C ALA A 68 14.23 -5.47 -5.57
N MET A 69 13.08 -6.15 -5.49
CA MET A 69 11.82 -5.52 -5.09
C MET A 69 11.85 -5.07 -3.62
N ASN A 70 12.41 -5.88 -2.72
CA ASN A 70 12.57 -5.51 -1.32
C ASN A 70 13.53 -4.33 -1.15
N GLU A 71 14.66 -4.32 -1.86
CA GLU A 71 15.61 -3.19 -1.86
C GLU A 71 14.94 -1.89 -2.32
N LEU A 72 14.13 -1.96 -3.39
CA LEU A 72 13.37 -0.80 -3.87
C LEU A 72 12.34 -0.32 -2.83
N ARG A 73 11.64 -1.25 -2.21
CA ARG A 73 10.67 -0.93 -1.15
C ARG A 73 11.35 -0.22 0.02
N ASP A 74 12.45 -0.76 0.51
CA ASP A 74 13.17 -0.21 1.67
C ASP A 74 13.74 1.18 1.33
N PHE A 75 14.27 1.36 0.12
CA PHE A 75 14.68 2.68 -0.40
C PHE A 75 13.52 3.69 -0.40
N LEU A 76 12.34 3.29 -0.88
CA LEU A 76 11.16 4.18 -0.90
C LEU A 76 10.68 4.51 0.52
N PHE A 77 10.71 3.56 1.44
CA PHE A 77 10.38 3.82 2.84
C PHE A 77 11.29 4.90 3.43
N GLU A 78 12.60 4.72 3.31
CA GLU A 78 13.59 5.62 3.89
C GLU A 78 13.57 7.01 3.23
N ARG A 79 13.56 7.05 1.88
CA ARG A 79 13.78 8.30 1.14
C ARG A 79 12.51 9.07 0.80
N VAL A 80 11.38 8.39 0.75
CA VAL A 80 10.10 8.99 0.35
C VAL A 80 9.10 9.01 1.50
N TYR A 81 8.74 7.85 2.04
CA TYR A 81 7.61 7.79 2.97
C TYR A 81 7.93 8.36 4.36
N GLU A 82 9.12 8.12 4.91
CA GLU A 82 9.51 8.73 6.18
C GLU A 82 9.56 10.27 6.08
N ASN A 83 10.08 10.80 4.99
CA ASN A 83 10.12 12.24 4.75
C ASN A 83 8.73 12.86 4.55
N VAL A 84 7.79 12.12 3.98
CA VAL A 84 6.40 12.57 3.79
C VAL A 84 5.61 12.48 5.08
N SER A 85 5.85 11.46 5.91
CA SER A 85 5.09 11.23 7.15
C SER A 85 5.22 12.35 8.19
N THR A 86 6.30 13.13 8.12
CA THR A 86 6.57 14.27 9.02
C THR A 86 6.04 15.61 8.50
N LYS A 87 5.51 15.67 7.27
CA LYS A 87 4.93 16.91 6.73
C LYS A 87 3.66 17.30 7.49
N PRO A 88 3.37 18.62 7.64
CA PRO A 88 2.20 19.09 8.37
C PRO A 88 0.88 18.48 7.87
N GLU A 89 0.73 18.29 6.55
CA GLU A 89 -0.46 17.67 5.95
C GLU A 89 -0.61 16.21 6.37
N SER A 90 0.48 15.45 6.42
CA SER A 90 0.47 14.05 6.84
C SER A 90 0.16 13.91 8.33
N LEU A 91 0.70 14.78 9.16
CA LEU A 91 0.38 14.84 10.59
C LEU A 91 -1.09 15.16 10.81
N ARG A 92 -1.63 16.13 10.06
CA ARG A 92 -3.07 16.45 10.12
C ARG A 92 -3.94 15.27 9.69
N ALA A 93 -3.58 14.58 8.61
CA ALA A 93 -4.30 13.38 8.16
C ALA A 93 -4.29 12.27 9.23
N GLN A 94 -3.13 12.01 9.86
CA GLN A 94 -3.04 11.06 10.96
C GLN A 94 -3.94 11.45 12.15
N GLU A 95 -4.00 12.73 12.48
CA GLU A 95 -4.87 13.23 13.56
C GLU A 95 -6.35 13.06 13.22
N VAL A 96 -6.75 13.34 11.98
CA VAL A 96 -8.12 13.10 11.49
C VAL A 96 -8.50 11.63 11.64
N ILE A 97 -7.65 10.71 11.15
CA ILE A 97 -7.90 9.26 11.27
C ILE A 97 -8.01 8.83 12.73
N ARG A 98 -7.10 9.31 13.59
CA ARG A 98 -7.10 8.99 15.02
C ARG A 98 -8.37 9.48 15.71
N THR A 99 -8.79 10.71 15.40
CA THR A 99 -10.03 11.32 15.94
C THR A 99 -11.26 10.51 15.52
N LEU A 100 -11.35 10.14 14.25
CA LEU A 100 -12.46 9.34 13.73
C LEU A 100 -12.49 7.95 14.38
N TYR A 101 -11.33 7.30 14.50
CA TYR A 101 -11.22 5.97 15.11
C TYR A 101 -11.71 5.99 16.57
N GLN A 102 -11.26 6.96 17.37
CA GLN A 102 -11.75 7.12 18.74
C GLN A 102 -13.25 7.35 18.77
N ARG A 103 -13.74 8.28 17.93
CA ARG A 103 -15.17 8.64 17.89
C ARG A 103 -16.07 7.45 17.58
N PHE A 104 -15.71 6.61 16.62
CA PHE A 104 -16.52 5.45 16.26
C PHE A 104 -16.37 4.30 17.24
N THR A 105 -15.20 4.11 17.84
CA THR A 105 -15.01 3.07 18.86
C THR A 105 -15.69 3.40 20.20
N GLU A 106 -15.77 4.69 20.57
CA GLU A 106 -16.42 5.13 21.79
C GLU A 106 -17.95 5.28 21.64
N ASN A 107 -18.43 5.55 20.42
CA ASN A 107 -19.84 5.82 20.14
C ASN A 107 -20.32 5.03 18.90
N PRO A 108 -20.71 3.76 19.06
CA PRO A 108 -21.21 2.92 17.96
C PRO A 108 -22.42 3.49 17.22
N ASP A 109 -23.25 4.27 17.90
CA ASP A 109 -24.45 4.92 17.32
C ASP A 109 -24.12 5.94 16.23
N ARG A 110 -22.85 6.31 16.07
CA ARG A 110 -22.39 7.22 15.01
C ARG A 110 -22.15 6.54 13.67
N PHE A 111 -22.15 5.21 13.61
CA PHE A 111 -22.15 4.53 12.34
C PHE A 111 -23.46 4.75 11.58
N PRO A 112 -23.43 4.75 10.25
CA PRO A 112 -24.65 4.73 9.46
C PRO A 112 -25.53 3.53 9.83
N ASN A 113 -26.85 3.70 9.75
CA ASN A 113 -27.79 2.63 10.03
C ASN A 113 -27.47 1.36 9.23
N GLY A 114 -27.30 0.24 9.94
CA GLY A 114 -27.01 -1.06 9.33
C GLY A 114 -25.54 -1.31 9.00
N PHE A 115 -24.62 -0.36 9.23
CA PHE A 115 -23.18 -0.60 9.03
C PHE A 115 -22.58 -1.39 10.19
N PHE A 116 -22.91 -1.04 11.41
CA PHE A 116 -22.48 -1.75 12.61
C PHE A 116 -23.61 -2.68 13.09
N VAL A 117 -23.28 -3.96 13.26
CA VAL A 117 -24.21 -5.00 13.74
C VAL A 117 -23.68 -5.52 15.08
N ASP A 118 -24.57 -5.74 16.03
CA ASP A 118 -24.23 -6.30 17.33
C ASP A 118 -23.44 -7.61 17.18
N GLY A 119 -22.34 -7.73 17.93
CA GLY A 119 -21.42 -8.87 17.87
C GLY A 119 -20.25 -8.70 16.88
N THR A 120 -20.21 -7.61 16.11
CA THR A 120 -19.05 -7.24 15.29
C THR A 120 -17.96 -6.60 16.16
N ASP A 121 -16.70 -6.88 15.89
CA ASP A 121 -15.58 -6.15 16.51
C ASP A 121 -15.64 -4.67 16.11
N ILE A 122 -16.00 -3.82 17.08
CA ILE A 122 -16.15 -2.37 16.87
C ILE A 122 -14.88 -1.72 16.32
N ARG A 123 -13.70 -2.21 16.71
CA ARG A 123 -12.43 -1.67 16.25
C ARG A 123 -12.24 -1.95 14.77
N ARG A 124 -12.58 -3.16 14.35
CA ARG A 124 -12.54 -3.55 12.94
C ARG A 124 -13.56 -2.78 12.12
N ALA A 125 -14.80 -2.67 12.62
CA ALA A 125 -15.83 -1.89 11.95
C ALA A 125 -15.44 -0.41 11.78
N ALA A 126 -14.80 0.19 12.79
CA ALA A 126 -14.30 1.56 12.70
C ALA A 126 -13.24 1.72 11.62
N LEU A 127 -12.27 0.79 11.54
CA LEU A 127 -11.24 0.81 10.50
C LEU A 127 -11.84 0.64 9.09
N ASP A 128 -12.74 -0.31 8.91
CA ASP A 128 -13.36 -0.58 7.61
C ASP A 128 -14.23 0.63 7.16
N TYR A 129 -14.93 1.28 8.08
CA TYR A 129 -15.72 2.47 7.78
C TYR A 129 -14.84 3.66 7.38
N ILE A 130 -13.78 3.93 8.15
CA ILE A 130 -12.83 5.02 7.86
C ILE A 130 -12.11 4.78 6.53
N ALA A 131 -11.69 3.55 6.27
CA ALA A 131 -11.02 3.17 5.01
C ALA A 131 -11.89 3.38 3.76
N GLY A 132 -13.22 3.34 3.92
CA GLY A 132 -14.18 3.63 2.85
C GLY A 132 -14.49 5.12 2.64
N MET A 133 -13.93 6.02 3.46
CA MET A 133 -14.18 7.46 3.33
C MET A 133 -13.33 8.08 2.23
N THR A 134 -13.89 9.11 1.57
CA THR A 134 -13.07 10.05 0.80
C THR A 134 -12.40 11.05 1.75
N ASP A 135 -11.27 11.63 1.35
CA ASP A 135 -10.54 12.61 2.17
C ASP A 135 -11.44 13.75 2.65
N LEU A 136 -12.23 14.31 1.73
CA LEU A 136 -13.14 15.40 2.06
C LEU A 136 -14.23 14.99 3.05
N PHE A 137 -14.72 13.77 2.99
CA PHE A 137 -15.71 13.25 3.92
C PHE A 137 -15.09 13.01 5.29
N ALA A 138 -13.90 12.42 5.35
CA ALA A 138 -13.17 12.20 6.60
C ALA A 138 -12.86 13.52 7.33
N LEU A 139 -12.40 14.54 6.61
CA LEU A 139 -12.16 15.87 7.17
C LEU A 139 -13.41 16.47 7.80
N ARG A 140 -14.54 16.50 7.07
CA ARG A 140 -15.81 17.02 7.59
C ARG A 140 -16.29 16.24 8.81
N MET A 141 -16.24 14.92 8.75
CA MET A 141 -16.63 14.07 9.88
C MET A 141 -15.76 14.27 11.12
N ALA A 142 -14.47 14.52 10.95
CA ALA A 142 -13.57 14.82 12.06
C ALA A 142 -13.87 16.19 12.70
N GLU A 143 -14.24 17.19 11.91
CA GLU A 143 -14.61 18.53 12.37
C GLU A 143 -15.98 18.59 13.07
N GLY A 144 -16.77 17.53 12.99
CA GLY A 144 -18.03 17.39 13.75
C GLY A 144 -19.26 17.95 13.02
N SER A 145 -19.18 18.08 11.72
CA SER A 145 -20.30 18.54 10.87
C SER A 145 -21.14 17.37 10.39
#